data_d671698078bd8ca0c004eb1ffd8f94fb
#
_entry.id   d671698078bd8ca0c004eb1ffd8f94fb
#
_cell.length_a   1.000
_cell.length_b   1.000
_cell.length_c   1.000
_cell.angle_alpha   90.00
_cell.angle_beta   90.00
_cell.angle_gamma   90.00
#
_symmetry.space_group_name_H-M   'P 1'
#
loop_
_entity.id
_entity.type
_entity.pdbx_description
1 polymer ?
#
loop_
_entity_poly.entity_id
_entity_poly.type
_entity_poly.pdbx_seq_one_letter_code
_entity_poly.pdbx_strand_id
1 'polypeptide(L)'
;HLAKPSVVDRVEAVRNHLTWAMEWKGERLGIVETRPHYTNYFKGIHSFKTYKQKLVTTDDPEELFRILDEIDEVYSNYEFV
;
A
#
# COMPACT_ATOMS: atom_id res chain seq x y z
N HIS A 1 9.98 23.10 5.20
CA HIS A 1 10.05 22.17 6.10
C HIS A 1 9.80 20.85 5.56
N LEU A 2 10.14 19.90 6.18
CA LEU A 2 10.05 18.58 5.63
C LEU A 2 9.16 17.73 6.49
N ALA A 3 7.89 17.77 6.20
CA ALA A 3 6.97 16.90 6.87
C ALA A 3 7.14 15.49 6.34
N LYS A 4 6.96 14.52 7.20
CA LYS A 4 6.92 13.15 6.76
C LYS A 4 5.71 12.92 5.87
N PRO A 5 5.82 12.06 4.85
CA PRO A 5 4.66 11.73 4.03
C PRO A 5 3.55 11.17 4.91
N SER A 6 2.33 11.56 4.63
CA SER A 6 1.18 11.02 5.34
C SER A 6 0.90 9.59 4.87
N VAL A 7 -0.01 8.91 5.58
CA VAL A 7 -0.44 7.58 5.12
C VAL A 7 -1.12 7.69 3.77
N VAL A 8 -1.90 8.76 3.56
CA VAL A 8 -2.54 8.98 2.26
C VAL A 8 -1.50 9.07 1.14
N ASP A 9 -0.40 9.79 1.38
CA ASP A 9 0.67 9.90 0.39
C ASP A 9 1.31 8.55 0.11
N ARG A 10 1.50 7.75 1.15
CA ARG A 10 2.09 6.42 1.00
C ARG A 10 1.17 5.48 0.24
N VAL A 11 -0.12 5.53 0.50
CA VAL A 11 -1.10 4.73 -0.23
C VAL A 11 -1.11 5.11 -1.70
N GLU A 12 -1.04 6.41 -1.99
CA GLU A 12 -0.99 6.87 -3.37
C GLU A 12 0.25 6.33 -4.09
N ALA A 13 1.39 6.36 -3.40
CA ALA A 13 2.63 5.83 -3.96
C ALA A 13 2.50 4.32 -4.26
N VAL A 14 1.86 3.58 -3.37
CA VAL A 14 1.63 2.15 -3.59
C VAL A 14 0.70 1.91 -4.77
N ARG A 15 -0.37 2.70 -4.89
CA ARG A 15 -1.28 2.58 -6.03
C ARG A 15 -0.54 2.78 -7.35
N ASN A 16 0.28 3.82 -7.40
CA ASN A 16 1.06 4.10 -8.60
C ASN A 16 2.06 2.99 -8.91
N HIS A 17 2.72 2.48 -7.89
CA HIS A 17 3.68 1.39 -8.04
C HIS A 17 2.99 0.12 -8.56
N LEU A 18 1.86 -0.25 -7.97
CA LEU A 18 1.10 -1.42 -8.41
C LEU A 18 0.64 -1.27 -9.85
N THR A 19 0.08 -0.11 -10.19
CA THR A 19 -0.40 0.13 -11.54
C THR A 19 0.74 0.01 -12.55
N TRP A 20 1.86 0.65 -12.26
CA TRP A 20 3.04 0.60 -13.10
C TRP A 20 3.57 -0.83 -13.26
N ALA A 21 3.68 -1.54 -12.16
CA ALA A 21 4.22 -2.90 -12.19
C ALA A 21 3.32 -3.85 -12.96
N MET A 22 2.00 -3.70 -12.80
CA MET A 22 1.05 -4.54 -13.55
C MET A 22 1.08 -4.25 -15.05
N GLU A 23 1.26 -2.99 -15.42
CA GLU A 23 1.36 -2.63 -16.83
C GLU A 23 2.63 -3.18 -17.47
N TRP A 24 3.74 -3.15 -16.73
CA TRP A 24 5.03 -3.60 -17.24
C TRP A 24 5.20 -5.12 -17.25
N LYS A 25 4.76 -5.77 -16.20
CA LYS A 25 5.08 -7.19 -15.96
C LYS A 25 3.86 -8.09 -16.01
N GLY A 26 2.70 -7.52 -16.24
CA GLY A 26 1.45 -8.26 -16.18
C GLY A 26 0.88 -8.25 -14.78
N GLU A 27 -0.40 -8.51 -14.68
CA GLU A 27 -1.14 -8.36 -13.43
C GLU A 27 -0.56 -9.20 -12.30
N ARG A 28 -0.40 -10.49 -12.53
CA ARG A 28 0.04 -11.40 -11.48
C ARG A 28 1.46 -11.10 -11.01
N LEU A 29 2.38 -10.96 -11.93
CA LEU A 29 3.77 -10.74 -11.59
C LEU A 29 3.96 -9.36 -10.94
N GLY A 30 3.26 -8.36 -11.46
CA GLY A 30 3.31 -7.02 -10.88
C GLY A 30 2.87 -7.01 -9.43
N ILE A 31 1.79 -7.73 -9.12
CA ILE A 31 1.30 -7.85 -7.75
C ILE A 31 2.31 -8.55 -6.86
N VAL A 32 2.83 -9.69 -7.31
CA VAL A 32 3.76 -10.49 -6.53
C VAL A 32 5.06 -9.71 -6.25
N GLU A 33 5.57 -9.01 -7.26
CA GLU A 33 6.82 -8.28 -7.09
C GLU A 33 6.68 -7.02 -6.25
N THR A 34 5.47 -6.51 -6.09
CA THR A 34 5.24 -5.34 -5.24
C THR A 34 5.16 -5.72 -3.75
N ARG A 35 4.84 -6.98 -3.45
CA ARG A 35 4.67 -7.43 -2.07
C ARG A 35 5.81 -7.06 -1.11
N PRO A 36 7.08 -7.28 -1.46
CA PRO A 36 8.15 -6.95 -0.52
C PRO A 36 8.29 -5.45 -0.25
N HIS A 37 7.72 -4.62 -1.09
CA HIS A 37 7.81 -3.17 -0.92
C HIS A 37 6.82 -2.62 0.10
N TYR A 38 5.78 -3.37 0.44
CA TYR A 38 4.77 -2.88 1.38
C TYR A 38 5.38 -2.55 2.75
N THR A 39 6.35 -3.32 3.18
CA THR A 39 7.01 -3.06 4.46
C THR A 39 7.66 -1.68 4.48
N ASN A 40 8.29 -1.29 3.37
CA ASN A 40 8.94 0.02 3.29
C ASN A 40 7.93 1.15 3.18
N TYR A 41 6.86 0.96 2.38
CA TYR A 41 5.86 2.00 2.20
C TYR A 41 5.10 2.31 3.49
N PHE A 42 4.85 1.29 4.30
CA PHE A 42 4.01 1.44 5.49
C PHE A 42 4.80 1.31 6.79
N LYS A 43 6.10 1.52 6.72
CA LYS A 43 6.96 1.44 7.88
C LYS A 43 6.57 2.51 8.90
N GLY A 44 6.51 2.12 10.17
CA GLY A 44 6.24 3.05 11.25
C GLY A 44 4.77 3.31 11.55
N ILE A 45 3.86 2.63 10.84
CA ILE A 45 2.44 2.77 11.10
C ILE A 45 2.03 1.79 12.19
N HIS A 46 1.42 2.33 13.24
CA HIS A 46 0.99 1.52 14.37
C HIS A 46 -0.18 0.61 13.98
N SER A 47 -0.14 -0.63 14.45
CA SER A 47 -1.22 -1.60 14.25
C SER A 47 -1.52 -1.92 12.78
N PHE A 48 -0.51 -1.87 11.93
CA PHE A 48 -0.69 -2.08 10.51
C PHE A 48 -0.61 -3.55 10.09
N LYS A 49 -0.26 -4.45 10.98
CA LYS A 49 0.02 -5.85 10.65
C LYS A 49 -1.12 -6.53 9.90
N THR A 50 -2.36 -6.30 10.32
CA THR A 50 -3.53 -6.91 9.70
C THR A 50 -3.67 -6.50 8.24
N TYR A 51 -3.47 -5.21 7.96
CA TYR A 51 -3.56 -4.71 6.58
C TYR A 51 -2.41 -5.22 5.73
N LYS A 52 -1.21 -5.27 6.30
CA LYS A 52 -0.07 -5.81 5.58
C LYS A 52 -0.32 -7.25 5.18
N GLN A 53 -0.87 -8.06 6.07
CA GLN A 53 -1.19 -9.44 5.76
C GLN A 53 -2.22 -9.55 4.66
N LYS A 54 -3.26 -8.71 4.69
CA LYS A 54 -4.25 -8.70 3.62
C LYS A 54 -3.62 -8.36 2.28
N LEU A 55 -2.73 -7.37 2.27
CA LEU A 55 -2.06 -6.94 1.03
C LEU A 55 -1.19 -8.04 0.44
N VAL A 56 -0.44 -8.76 1.27
CA VAL A 56 0.48 -9.77 0.75
C VAL A 56 -0.19 -11.09 0.40
N THR A 57 -1.43 -11.30 0.84
CA THR A 57 -2.15 -12.54 0.54
C THR A 57 -3.21 -12.38 -0.54
N THR A 58 -3.43 -11.17 -1.03
CA THR A 58 -4.47 -10.89 -2.02
C THR A 58 -3.86 -10.86 -3.42
N ASP A 59 -4.47 -11.60 -4.34
CA ASP A 59 -4.02 -11.66 -5.73
C ASP A 59 -4.89 -10.85 -6.69
N ASP A 60 -6.05 -10.41 -6.23
CA ASP A 60 -7.00 -9.69 -7.06
C ASP A 60 -6.74 -8.19 -7.02
N PRO A 61 -6.49 -7.53 -8.18
CA PRO A 61 -6.22 -6.08 -8.18
C PRO A 61 -7.35 -5.25 -7.60
N GLU A 62 -8.60 -5.61 -7.87
CA GLU A 62 -9.72 -4.85 -7.33
C GLU A 62 -9.75 -4.92 -5.81
N GLU A 63 -9.48 -6.09 -5.27
CA GLU A 63 -9.44 -6.26 -3.82
C GLU A 63 -8.27 -5.51 -3.22
N LEU A 64 -7.11 -5.53 -3.88
CA LEU A 64 -5.95 -4.78 -3.42
C LEU A 64 -6.25 -3.29 -3.33
N PHE A 65 -6.87 -2.72 -4.37
CA PHE A 65 -7.21 -1.31 -4.36
C PHE A 65 -8.28 -0.99 -3.32
N ARG A 66 -9.19 -1.92 -3.07
CA ARG A 66 -10.17 -1.74 -2.01
C ARG A 66 -9.50 -1.71 -0.63
N ILE A 67 -8.53 -2.58 -0.39
CA ILE A 67 -7.78 -2.58 0.86
C ILE A 67 -7.02 -1.27 1.02
N LEU A 68 -6.42 -0.77 -0.05
CA LEU A 68 -5.73 0.52 0.00
C LEU A 68 -6.69 1.66 0.32
N ASP A 69 -7.89 1.63 -0.24
CA ASP A 69 -8.92 2.63 0.08
C ASP A 69 -9.31 2.56 1.55
N GLU A 70 -9.42 1.36 2.10
CA GLU A 70 -9.74 1.18 3.51
C GLU A 70 -8.61 1.74 4.39
N ILE A 71 -7.38 1.52 4.01
CA ILE A 71 -6.23 2.07 4.74
C ILE A 71 -6.28 3.60 4.73
N ASP A 72 -6.56 4.19 3.58
CA ASP A 72 -6.73 5.64 3.47
C ASP A 72 -7.76 6.14 4.46
N GLU A 73 -8.92 5.49 4.52
CA GLU A 73 -9.99 5.91 5.37
C GLU A 73 -9.65 5.78 6.85
N VAL A 74 -9.09 4.63 7.23
CA VAL A 74 -8.79 4.35 8.64
C VAL A 74 -7.66 5.24 9.16
N TYR A 75 -6.66 5.51 8.33
CA TYR A 75 -5.49 6.25 8.75
C TYR A 75 -5.46 7.69 8.24
N SER A 76 -6.58 8.22 7.76
CA SER A 76 -6.60 9.57 7.18
C SER A 76 -6.11 10.64 8.15
N ASN A 77 -6.33 10.44 9.45
CA ASN A 77 -5.89 11.39 10.47
C ASN A 77 -4.71 10.88 11.28
N TYR A 78 -4.05 9.84 10.78
CA TYR A 78 -2.93 9.26 11.52
C TYR A 78 -1.73 10.22 11.52
N GLU A 79 -1.14 10.40 12.69
CA GLU A 79 0.05 11.24 12.83
C GLU A 79 1.24 10.40 13.21
N PHE A 80 2.34 10.59 12.49
CA PHE A 80 3.59 9.94 12.84
C PHE A 80 4.27 10.75 13.95
N VAL A 81 4.74 10.07 14.98
CA VAL A 81 5.46 10.70 16.08
C VAL A 81 6.92 10.38 16.05
#